data_a2013d81262c4727240f62b5adea94c6
#
_entry.id   a2013d81262c4727240f62b5adea94c6
#
_cell.length_a   1.000
_cell.length_b   1.000
_cell.length_c   1.000
_cell.angle_alpha   90.00
_cell.angle_beta   90.00
_cell.angle_gamma   90.00
#
_symmetry.space_group_name_H-M   'P 1'
#
loop_
_entity.id
_entity.type
_entity.pdbx_description
1 polymer ?
#
loop_
_entity_poly.entity_id
_entity_poly.type
_entity_poly.pdbx_seq_one_letter_code
_entity_poly.pdbx_strand_id
1 'polypeptide(L)'
;MKVIDFYSLAPILGLSVTIIVVMIQASIKRNHKLAWWISFLGVTATLWSTHLATSYPQQVTPLFLINPSGLWFSSLITVGALVTLILSTDDENTGFKVTEEYYLLLLLSTLGAVVLILASHMASLLLGMELLGISLYAMIAFPEKDPNPLEGAIKYLVLSAAASAMLLFGFALIYAATGDLSYTGIGAKLSSAGIKNPLLVVAGTSMLLASIGFKLSLAPFHMWTPDVYQGAPTPVTNFLATVSKGAMLVALSRFTIDGQLHQYPTFMLCLSVLAIISMLVGNWLALRQQQIKRLLAYSSIAHF
;
A
#
# COMPACT_ATOMS: atom_id res chain seq x y z
N MET A 1 -22.05 -15.32 -6.49
CA MET A 1 -22.06 -14.10 -5.67
C MET A 1 -23.49 -13.75 -5.35
N LYS A 2 -23.80 -13.47 -4.09
CA LYS A 2 -25.11 -13.00 -3.64
C LYS A 2 -25.16 -11.47 -3.76
N VAL A 3 -26.35 -10.87 -3.78
CA VAL A 3 -26.49 -9.40 -3.81
C VAL A 3 -25.75 -8.72 -2.64
N ILE A 4 -25.71 -9.36 -1.49
CA ILE A 4 -25.02 -8.89 -0.29
C ILE A 4 -23.48 -8.75 -0.55
N ASP A 5 -22.90 -9.62 -1.36
CA ASP A 5 -21.48 -9.58 -1.68
C ASP A 5 -21.08 -8.27 -2.39
N PHE A 6 -21.97 -7.73 -3.23
CA PHE A 6 -21.77 -6.45 -3.90
C PHE A 6 -21.78 -5.27 -2.93
N TYR A 7 -22.66 -5.30 -1.91
CA TYR A 7 -22.65 -4.26 -0.87
C TYR A 7 -21.38 -4.31 -0.03
N SER A 8 -20.91 -5.49 0.31
CA SER A 8 -19.65 -5.65 1.05
C SER A 8 -18.43 -5.18 0.23
N LEU A 9 -18.40 -5.44 -1.07
CA LEU A 9 -17.32 -5.01 -1.98
C LEU A 9 -17.51 -3.58 -2.51
N ALA A 10 -18.52 -2.86 -2.07
CA ALA A 10 -18.85 -1.53 -2.59
C ALA A 10 -17.65 -0.55 -2.63
N PRO A 11 -16.71 -0.51 -1.66
CA PRO A 11 -15.54 0.37 -1.75
C PRO A 11 -14.63 0.04 -2.94
N ILE A 12 -14.36 -1.24 -3.17
CA ILE A 12 -13.54 -1.71 -4.30
C ILE A 12 -14.25 -1.42 -5.63
N LEU A 13 -15.54 -1.74 -5.70
CA LEU A 13 -16.34 -1.54 -6.91
C LEU A 13 -16.52 -0.05 -7.22
N GLY A 14 -16.74 0.80 -6.21
CA GLY A 14 -16.88 2.24 -6.36
C GLY A 14 -15.63 2.88 -6.98
N LEU A 15 -14.44 2.54 -6.47
CA LEU A 15 -13.18 2.98 -7.06
C LEU A 15 -12.99 2.43 -8.48
N SER A 16 -13.27 1.16 -8.70
CA SER A 16 -13.13 0.53 -10.02
C SER A 16 -14.02 1.20 -11.07
N VAL A 17 -15.27 1.47 -10.74
CA VAL A 17 -16.21 2.20 -11.62
C VAL A 17 -15.69 3.62 -11.88
N THR A 18 -15.22 4.32 -10.85
CA THR A 18 -14.66 5.67 -11.00
C THR A 18 -13.47 5.68 -11.95
N ILE A 19 -12.55 4.72 -11.82
CA ILE A 19 -11.39 4.56 -12.72
C ILE A 19 -11.85 4.37 -14.17
N ILE A 20 -12.82 3.48 -14.40
CA ILE A 20 -13.37 3.22 -15.74
C ILE A 20 -13.99 4.50 -16.33
N VAL A 21 -14.78 5.23 -15.54
CA VAL A 21 -15.43 6.47 -16.00
C VAL A 21 -14.39 7.53 -16.36
N VAL A 22 -13.36 7.75 -15.53
CA VAL A 22 -12.27 8.69 -15.84
C VAL A 22 -11.50 8.25 -17.07
N MET A 23 -11.21 6.95 -17.24
CA MET A 23 -10.53 6.41 -18.41
C MET A 23 -11.33 6.63 -19.70
N ILE A 24 -12.63 6.39 -19.67
CA ILE A 24 -13.53 6.63 -20.81
C ILE A 24 -13.57 8.13 -21.13
N GLN A 25 -13.69 8.98 -20.11
CA GLN A 25 -13.71 10.44 -20.28
C GLN A 25 -12.42 10.92 -20.94
N ALA A 26 -11.25 10.47 -20.46
CA ALA A 26 -9.95 10.82 -21.02
C ALA A 26 -9.80 10.39 -22.49
N SER A 27 -10.38 9.23 -22.86
CA SER A 27 -10.34 8.69 -24.22
C SER A 27 -11.23 9.47 -25.19
N ILE A 28 -12.41 9.94 -24.75
CA ILE A 28 -13.35 10.64 -25.63
C ILE A 28 -12.98 12.12 -25.80
N LYS A 29 -12.74 12.80 -24.70
CA LYS A 29 -12.40 14.22 -24.69
C LYS A 29 -11.54 14.54 -23.47
N ARG A 30 -10.29 14.93 -23.73
CA ARG A 30 -9.40 15.37 -22.67
C ARG A 30 -9.93 16.66 -22.04
N ASN A 31 -10.28 16.60 -20.78
CA ASN A 31 -10.75 17.73 -19.98
C ASN A 31 -10.34 17.51 -18.51
N HIS A 32 -9.23 18.13 -18.14
CA HIS A 32 -8.65 18.07 -16.81
C HIS A 32 -9.66 18.41 -15.69
N LYS A 33 -10.47 19.48 -15.85
CA LYS A 33 -11.46 19.88 -14.84
C LYS A 33 -12.56 18.82 -14.65
N LEU A 34 -12.99 18.21 -15.77
CA LEU A 34 -14.02 17.17 -15.71
C LEU A 34 -13.47 15.89 -15.05
N ALA A 35 -12.25 15.49 -15.40
CA ALA A 35 -11.57 14.35 -14.77
C ALA A 35 -11.40 14.56 -13.25
N TRP A 36 -11.02 15.78 -12.83
CA TRP A 36 -10.95 16.14 -11.43
C TRP A 36 -12.28 15.98 -10.71
N TRP A 37 -13.37 16.52 -11.28
CA TRP A 37 -14.70 16.41 -10.67
C TRP A 37 -15.22 14.98 -10.61
N ILE A 38 -14.99 14.17 -11.65
CA ILE A 38 -15.36 12.75 -11.66
C ILE A 38 -14.56 12.01 -10.56
N SER A 39 -13.27 12.26 -10.47
CA SER A 39 -12.41 11.64 -9.45
C SER A 39 -12.84 12.06 -8.04
N PHE A 40 -13.13 13.33 -7.81
CA PHE A 40 -13.57 13.85 -6.52
C PHE A 40 -14.92 13.24 -6.10
N LEU A 41 -15.91 13.24 -6.99
CA LEU A 41 -17.21 12.63 -6.72
C LEU A 41 -17.13 11.12 -6.55
N GLY A 42 -16.28 10.44 -7.33
CA GLY A 42 -16.08 9.01 -7.22
C GLY A 42 -15.41 8.61 -5.91
N VAL A 43 -14.39 9.33 -5.47
CA VAL A 43 -13.72 9.07 -4.18
C VAL A 43 -14.67 9.38 -3.01
N THR A 44 -15.46 10.46 -3.07
CA THR A 44 -16.46 10.77 -2.04
C THR A 44 -17.59 9.74 -2.01
N ALA A 45 -18.07 9.28 -3.17
CA ALA A 45 -19.04 8.18 -3.25
C ALA A 45 -18.47 6.87 -2.68
N THR A 46 -17.20 6.59 -2.92
CA THR A 46 -16.51 5.44 -2.33
C THR A 46 -16.46 5.56 -0.81
N LEU A 47 -16.13 6.74 -0.27
CA LEU A 47 -16.15 6.99 1.17
C LEU A 47 -17.54 6.73 1.77
N TRP A 48 -18.60 7.15 1.09
CA TRP A 48 -19.96 6.84 1.50
C TRP A 48 -20.26 5.34 1.43
N SER A 49 -19.78 4.66 0.40
CA SER A 49 -19.98 3.22 0.23
C SER A 49 -19.25 2.38 1.28
N THR A 50 -18.10 2.83 1.82
CA THR A 50 -17.45 2.16 2.95
C THR A 50 -18.34 2.18 4.19
N HIS A 51 -19.05 3.27 4.42
CA HIS A 51 -20.01 3.35 5.53
C HIS A 51 -21.19 2.39 5.35
N LEU A 52 -21.75 2.29 4.14
CA LEU A 52 -22.81 1.31 3.85
C LEU A 52 -22.33 -0.14 4.02
N ALA A 53 -21.09 -0.44 3.62
CA ALA A 53 -20.51 -1.77 3.73
C ALA A 53 -20.34 -2.23 5.19
N THR A 54 -20.30 -1.32 6.19
CA THR A 54 -20.19 -1.68 7.60
C THR A 54 -21.37 -2.52 8.11
N SER A 55 -22.53 -2.41 7.45
CA SER A 55 -23.73 -3.19 7.77
C SER A 55 -23.66 -4.65 7.27
N TYR A 56 -22.67 -4.98 6.43
CA TYR A 56 -22.55 -6.28 5.77
C TYR A 56 -21.15 -6.89 5.93
N PRO A 57 -20.66 -7.10 7.19
CA PRO A 57 -19.35 -7.67 7.41
C PRO A 57 -19.37 -9.17 7.07
N GLN A 58 -18.53 -9.59 6.13
CA GLN A 58 -18.43 -11.00 5.74
C GLN A 58 -17.12 -11.30 4.98
N GLN A 59 -16.79 -12.57 4.91
CA GLN A 59 -15.80 -13.05 3.95
C GLN A 59 -16.49 -13.25 2.60
N VAL A 60 -16.21 -12.35 1.64
CA VAL A 60 -16.90 -12.36 0.34
C VAL A 60 -16.33 -13.44 -0.57
N THR A 61 -15.01 -13.60 -0.55
CA THR A 61 -14.24 -14.59 -1.30
C THR A 61 -13.10 -15.06 -0.42
N PRO A 62 -12.36 -16.11 -0.79
CA PRO A 62 -11.12 -16.46 -0.07
C PRO A 62 -10.09 -15.30 -0.04
N LEU A 63 -10.22 -14.32 -0.95
CA LEU A 63 -9.28 -13.22 -1.12
C LEU A 63 -9.53 -12.04 -0.19
N PHE A 64 -10.80 -11.78 0.17
CA PHE A 64 -11.20 -10.57 0.89
C PHE A 64 -12.07 -10.87 2.12
N LEU A 65 -11.65 -10.33 3.24
CA LEU A 65 -12.43 -10.31 4.48
C LEU A 65 -12.84 -8.87 4.78
N ILE A 66 -14.13 -8.61 4.67
CA ILE A 66 -14.74 -7.32 4.97
C ILE A 66 -15.14 -7.31 6.44
N ASN A 67 -14.43 -6.54 7.24
CA ASN A 67 -14.68 -6.37 8.66
C ASN A 67 -14.73 -4.89 9.03
N PRO A 68 -15.35 -4.50 10.16
CA PRO A 68 -15.50 -3.10 10.55
C PRO A 68 -14.15 -2.34 10.64
N SER A 69 -13.10 -2.98 11.17
CA SER A 69 -11.78 -2.37 11.27
C SER A 69 -11.15 -2.12 9.88
N GLY A 70 -11.24 -3.08 8.96
CA GLY A 70 -10.77 -2.91 7.59
C GLY A 70 -11.50 -1.79 6.86
N LEU A 71 -12.82 -1.68 7.03
CA LEU A 71 -13.61 -0.60 6.45
C LEU A 71 -13.27 0.77 7.05
N TRP A 72 -13.01 0.83 8.36
CA TRP A 72 -12.58 2.07 9.01
C TRP A 72 -11.24 2.56 8.45
N PHE A 73 -10.24 1.67 8.34
CA PHE A 73 -8.96 2.01 7.72
C PHE A 73 -9.10 2.34 6.23
N SER A 74 -9.97 1.64 5.49
CA SER A 74 -10.28 1.97 4.09
C SER A 74 -10.85 3.38 3.95
N SER A 75 -11.72 3.80 4.88
CA SER A 75 -12.24 5.17 4.93
C SER A 75 -11.12 6.19 5.16
N LEU A 76 -10.21 5.92 6.11
CA LEU A 76 -9.07 6.80 6.41
C LEU A 76 -8.16 6.97 5.18
N ILE A 77 -7.85 5.87 4.50
CA ILE A 77 -7.05 5.87 3.27
C ILE A 77 -7.75 6.64 2.14
N THR A 78 -9.05 6.46 1.99
CA THR A 78 -9.85 7.17 0.98
C THR A 78 -9.88 8.67 1.27
N VAL A 79 -9.96 9.09 2.53
CA VAL A 79 -9.80 10.51 2.94
C VAL A 79 -8.41 11.02 2.59
N GLY A 80 -7.34 10.26 2.85
CA GLY A 80 -5.98 10.62 2.47
C GLY A 80 -5.81 10.82 0.96
N ALA A 81 -6.44 9.96 0.16
CA ALA A 81 -6.49 10.10 -1.30
C ALA A 81 -7.26 11.36 -1.74
N LEU A 82 -8.39 11.65 -1.08
CA LEU A 82 -9.16 12.87 -1.35
C LEU A 82 -8.34 14.14 -1.05
N VAL A 83 -7.64 14.17 0.09
CA VAL A 83 -6.74 15.28 0.44
C VAL A 83 -5.64 15.42 -0.61
N THR A 84 -5.04 14.32 -1.05
CA THR A 84 -4.03 14.34 -2.12
C THR A 84 -4.59 14.90 -3.42
N LEU A 85 -5.80 14.49 -3.81
CA LEU A 85 -6.49 14.99 -4.99
C LEU A 85 -6.70 16.52 -4.94
N ILE A 86 -7.14 17.02 -3.78
CA ILE A 86 -7.37 18.48 -3.56
C ILE A 86 -6.04 19.26 -3.59
N LEU A 87 -4.96 18.70 -3.04
CA LEU A 87 -3.64 19.33 -2.99
C LEU A 87 -2.88 19.23 -4.31
N SER A 88 -3.37 18.44 -5.28
CA SER A 88 -2.72 18.25 -6.57
C SER A 88 -2.96 19.47 -7.47
N THR A 89 -1.92 20.29 -7.62
CA THR A 89 -1.90 21.49 -8.46
C THR A 89 -0.68 21.47 -9.36
N ASP A 90 -0.76 22.16 -10.49
CA ASP A 90 0.36 22.32 -11.41
C ASP A 90 1.52 23.06 -10.73
N ASP A 91 2.75 22.62 -11.02
CA ASP A 91 3.98 23.28 -10.60
C ASP A 91 4.87 23.53 -11.82
N GLU A 92 4.90 24.78 -12.26
CA GLU A 92 5.67 25.20 -13.46
C GLU A 92 7.19 25.04 -13.25
N ASN A 93 7.69 25.13 -12.04
CA ASN A 93 9.13 25.05 -11.74
C ASN A 93 9.67 23.64 -11.99
N THR A 94 8.92 22.62 -11.57
CA THR A 94 9.30 21.20 -11.75
C THR A 94 8.79 20.62 -13.07
N GLY A 95 7.88 21.31 -13.76
CA GLY A 95 7.18 20.80 -14.94
C GLY A 95 6.11 19.76 -14.59
N PHE A 96 5.72 19.69 -13.32
CA PHE A 96 4.60 18.85 -12.90
C PHE A 96 3.28 19.46 -13.38
N LYS A 97 2.61 18.77 -14.29
CA LYS A 97 1.29 19.13 -14.78
C LYS A 97 0.32 18.04 -14.40
N VAL A 98 -0.79 18.41 -13.77
CA VAL A 98 -1.83 17.49 -13.39
C VAL A 98 -2.73 17.21 -14.60
N THR A 99 -2.65 16.03 -15.15
CA THR A 99 -3.45 15.58 -16.30
C THR A 99 -4.44 14.49 -15.90
N GLU A 100 -5.27 14.04 -16.83
CA GLU A 100 -6.23 12.95 -16.62
C GLU A 100 -5.54 11.66 -16.20
N GLU A 101 -4.36 11.38 -16.76
CA GLU A 101 -3.55 10.22 -16.43
C GLU A 101 -3.08 10.23 -14.97
N TYR A 102 -2.75 11.40 -14.43
CA TYR A 102 -2.40 11.53 -13.02
C TYR A 102 -3.55 11.10 -12.10
N TYR A 103 -4.78 11.53 -12.40
CA TYR A 103 -5.95 11.12 -11.61
C TYR A 103 -6.22 9.63 -11.72
N LEU A 104 -6.03 9.02 -12.89
CA LEU A 104 -6.13 7.57 -13.07
C LEU A 104 -5.12 6.83 -12.19
N LEU A 105 -3.87 7.28 -12.17
CA LEU A 105 -2.82 6.69 -11.34
C LEU A 105 -3.12 6.85 -9.85
N LEU A 106 -3.62 8.01 -9.43
CA LEU A 106 -4.03 8.26 -8.03
C LEU A 106 -5.18 7.35 -7.60
N LEU A 107 -6.17 7.16 -8.46
CA LEU A 107 -7.30 6.26 -8.20
C LEU A 107 -6.87 4.78 -8.18
N LEU A 108 -6.00 4.36 -9.11
CA LEU A 108 -5.44 3.00 -9.14
C LEU A 108 -4.61 2.72 -7.88
N SER A 109 -3.77 3.66 -7.45
CA SER A 109 -3.00 3.50 -6.22
C SER A 109 -3.90 3.46 -4.98
N THR A 110 -4.99 4.23 -4.96
CA THR A 110 -5.99 4.19 -3.88
C THR A 110 -6.72 2.85 -3.86
N LEU A 111 -7.10 2.32 -5.03
CA LEU A 111 -7.70 0.99 -5.14
C LEU A 111 -6.74 -0.09 -4.62
N GLY A 112 -5.45 -0.03 -5.00
CA GLY A 112 -4.43 -0.95 -4.48
C GLY A 112 -4.31 -0.89 -2.96
N ALA A 113 -4.36 0.31 -2.36
CA ALA A 113 -4.34 0.49 -0.92
C ALA A 113 -5.58 -0.10 -0.22
N VAL A 114 -6.78 0.07 -0.78
CA VAL A 114 -8.02 -0.53 -0.26
C VAL A 114 -7.99 -2.06 -0.37
N VAL A 115 -7.50 -2.60 -1.50
CA VAL A 115 -7.31 -4.04 -1.70
C VAL A 115 -6.35 -4.62 -0.65
N LEU A 116 -5.23 -3.93 -0.35
CA LEU A 116 -4.29 -4.33 0.71
C LEU A 116 -4.95 -4.42 2.08
N ILE A 117 -5.75 -3.42 2.44
CA ILE A 117 -6.42 -3.36 3.75
C ILE A 117 -7.45 -4.48 3.91
N LEU A 118 -8.15 -4.84 2.85
CA LEU A 118 -9.20 -5.85 2.88
C LEU A 118 -8.69 -7.26 2.55
N ALA A 119 -7.38 -7.41 2.27
CA ALA A 119 -6.78 -8.69 1.93
C ALA A 119 -6.87 -9.70 3.10
N SER A 120 -7.22 -10.94 2.78
CA SER A 120 -7.22 -12.10 3.70
C SER A 120 -6.41 -13.28 3.15
N HIS A 121 -5.75 -13.07 2.02
CA HIS A 121 -5.01 -14.09 1.27
C HIS A 121 -3.72 -13.49 0.72
N MET A 122 -2.66 -14.26 0.63
CA MET A 122 -1.37 -13.78 0.11
C MET A 122 -1.45 -13.25 -1.32
N ALA A 123 -2.32 -13.82 -2.18
CA ALA A 123 -2.52 -13.33 -3.53
C ALA A 123 -3.12 -11.91 -3.55
N SER A 124 -4.12 -11.62 -2.73
CA SER A 124 -4.70 -10.27 -2.63
C SER A 124 -3.73 -9.26 -2.02
N LEU A 125 -2.89 -9.67 -1.07
CA LEU A 125 -1.79 -8.85 -0.56
C LEU A 125 -0.84 -8.43 -1.70
N LEU A 126 -0.38 -9.41 -2.50
CA LEU A 126 0.50 -9.14 -3.62
C LEU A 126 -0.15 -8.21 -4.65
N LEU A 127 -1.38 -8.54 -5.09
CA LEU A 127 -2.08 -7.73 -6.10
C LEU A 127 -2.30 -6.29 -5.64
N GLY A 128 -2.71 -6.08 -4.40
CA GLY A 128 -2.88 -4.74 -3.84
C GLY A 128 -1.55 -3.98 -3.75
N MET A 129 -0.48 -4.67 -3.33
CA MET A 129 0.86 -4.09 -3.23
C MET A 129 1.43 -3.70 -4.60
N GLU A 130 1.25 -4.53 -5.62
CA GLU A 130 1.73 -4.24 -6.98
C GLU A 130 0.91 -3.14 -7.64
N LEU A 131 -0.42 -3.17 -7.52
CA LEU A 131 -1.27 -2.12 -8.07
C LEU A 131 -0.94 -0.74 -7.46
N LEU A 132 -0.76 -0.68 -6.15
CA LEU A 132 -0.32 0.52 -5.45
C LEU A 132 1.07 0.96 -5.92
N GLY A 133 2.03 0.02 -6.02
CA GLY A 133 3.43 0.30 -6.37
C GLY A 133 3.60 0.81 -7.80
N ILE A 134 3.03 0.11 -8.79
CA ILE A 134 3.13 0.46 -10.22
C ILE A 134 2.57 1.88 -10.45
N SER A 135 1.43 2.17 -9.88
CA SER A 135 0.83 3.51 -9.99
C SER A 135 1.72 4.58 -9.37
N LEU A 136 2.34 4.30 -8.22
CA LEU A 136 3.26 5.23 -7.56
C LEU A 136 4.54 5.48 -8.35
N TYR A 137 5.13 4.46 -8.99
CA TYR A 137 6.34 4.68 -9.82
C TYR A 137 6.05 5.67 -10.93
N ALA A 138 4.91 5.52 -11.62
CA ALA A 138 4.49 6.42 -12.67
C ALA A 138 4.21 7.83 -12.13
N MET A 139 3.54 7.96 -10.97
CA MET A 139 3.26 9.26 -10.35
C MET A 139 4.54 9.98 -9.89
N ILE A 140 5.55 9.26 -9.41
CA ILE A 140 6.85 9.84 -9.01
C ILE A 140 7.58 10.39 -10.24
N ALA A 141 7.57 9.65 -11.36
CA ALA A 141 8.22 10.04 -12.61
C ALA A 141 7.45 11.08 -13.43
N PHE A 142 6.31 11.58 -12.96
CA PHE A 142 5.40 12.43 -13.72
C PHE A 142 5.96 13.80 -14.16
N PRO A 143 6.84 14.51 -13.37
CA PRO A 143 7.46 15.74 -13.80
C PRO A 143 8.39 15.56 -14.99
N GLU A 144 8.27 16.44 -16.01
CA GLU A 144 9.02 16.31 -17.27
C GLU A 144 10.33 17.12 -17.30
N LYS A 145 10.43 18.21 -16.51
CA LYS A 145 11.54 19.16 -16.60
C LYS A 145 12.74 18.83 -15.71
N ASP A 146 12.53 18.06 -14.64
CA ASP A 146 13.56 17.72 -13.65
C ASP A 146 13.93 16.23 -13.78
N PRO A 147 15.20 15.85 -13.92
CA PRO A 147 15.63 14.46 -13.99
C PRO A 147 15.55 13.73 -12.62
N ASN A 148 15.56 14.46 -11.50
CA ASN A 148 15.56 13.85 -10.15
C ASN A 148 14.34 12.96 -9.86
N PRO A 149 13.10 13.33 -10.26
CA PRO A 149 11.94 12.45 -10.13
C PRO A 149 12.09 11.11 -10.85
N LEU A 150 12.63 11.13 -12.07
CA LEU A 150 12.84 9.92 -12.87
C LEU A 150 13.88 8.99 -12.21
N GLU A 151 14.97 9.54 -11.69
CA GLU A 151 15.98 8.78 -10.95
C GLU A 151 15.35 8.13 -9.70
N GLY A 152 14.60 8.90 -8.92
CA GLY A 152 13.87 8.40 -7.75
C GLY A 152 12.88 7.28 -8.11
N ALA A 153 12.12 7.45 -9.19
CA ALA A 153 11.17 6.47 -9.68
C ALA A 153 11.84 5.16 -10.11
N ILE A 154 12.96 5.23 -10.84
CA ILE A 154 13.72 4.05 -11.27
C ILE A 154 14.33 3.32 -10.08
N LYS A 155 14.91 4.04 -9.11
CA LYS A 155 15.42 3.44 -7.87
C LYS A 155 14.31 2.70 -7.12
N TYR A 156 13.15 3.35 -6.99
CA TYR A 156 12.00 2.75 -6.30
C TYR A 156 11.47 1.53 -7.05
N LEU A 157 11.35 1.59 -8.39
CA LEU A 157 10.91 0.47 -9.22
C LEU A 157 11.81 -0.75 -9.06
N VAL A 158 13.14 -0.58 -9.24
CA VAL A 158 14.08 -1.70 -9.21
C VAL A 158 14.13 -2.36 -7.83
N LEU A 159 14.22 -1.56 -6.77
CA LEU A 159 14.28 -2.07 -5.41
C LEU A 159 12.95 -2.70 -4.98
N SER A 160 11.83 -2.10 -5.43
CA SER A 160 10.52 -2.66 -5.16
C SER A 160 10.29 -3.99 -5.90
N ALA A 161 10.75 -4.12 -7.15
CA ALA A 161 10.68 -5.39 -7.87
C ALA A 161 11.47 -6.50 -7.17
N ALA A 162 12.66 -6.17 -6.64
CA ALA A 162 13.43 -7.11 -5.83
C ALA A 162 12.67 -7.51 -4.54
N ALA A 163 12.04 -6.54 -3.86
CA ALA A 163 11.23 -6.80 -2.67
C ALA A 163 10.01 -7.69 -3.00
N SER A 164 9.35 -7.47 -4.14
CA SER A 164 8.23 -8.30 -4.60
C SER A 164 8.66 -9.72 -4.94
N ALA A 165 9.84 -9.90 -5.53
CA ALA A 165 10.42 -11.23 -5.76
C ALA A 165 10.70 -11.97 -4.44
N MET A 166 11.22 -11.27 -3.42
CA MET A 166 11.40 -11.82 -2.08
C MET A 166 10.05 -12.20 -1.44
N LEU A 167 9.02 -11.38 -1.61
CA LEU A 167 7.67 -11.66 -1.11
C LEU A 167 7.10 -12.95 -1.73
N LEU A 168 7.18 -13.05 -3.06
CA LEU A 168 6.70 -14.22 -3.79
C LEU A 168 7.42 -15.50 -3.38
N PHE A 169 8.74 -15.42 -3.21
CA PHE A 169 9.53 -16.55 -2.75
C PHE A 169 9.16 -16.91 -1.30
N GLY A 170 8.96 -15.90 -0.44
CA GLY A 170 8.45 -16.11 0.92
C GLY A 170 7.09 -16.83 0.94
N PHE A 171 6.17 -16.44 0.06
CA PHE A 171 4.88 -17.12 -0.11
C PHE A 171 5.03 -18.57 -0.54
N ALA A 172 5.94 -18.85 -1.47
CA ALA A 172 6.21 -20.21 -1.93
C ALA A 172 6.73 -21.10 -0.78
N LEU A 173 7.62 -20.58 0.06
CA LEU A 173 8.15 -21.31 1.22
C LEU A 173 7.09 -21.57 2.28
N ILE A 174 6.24 -20.57 2.58
CA ILE A 174 5.12 -20.73 3.52
C ILE A 174 4.12 -21.74 2.97
N TYR A 175 3.79 -21.65 1.68
CA TYR A 175 2.89 -22.61 1.03
C TYR A 175 3.46 -24.04 1.04
N ALA A 176 4.75 -24.20 0.76
CA ALA A 176 5.41 -25.51 0.83
C ALA A 176 5.35 -26.14 2.23
N ALA A 177 5.33 -25.30 3.29
CA ALA A 177 5.25 -25.76 4.67
C ALA A 177 3.82 -26.02 5.15
N THR A 178 2.86 -25.19 4.71
CA THR A 178 1.48 -25.17 5.25
C THR A 178 0.44 -25.75 4.29
N GLY A 179 0.68 -25.67 2.97
CA GLY A 179 -0.29 -26.03 1.93
C GLY A 179 -1.44 -25.03 1.77
N ASP A 180 -1.33 -23.83 2.39
CA ASP A 180 -2.37 -22.80 2.36
C ASP A 180 -1.76 -21.41 2.12
N LEU A 181 -2.54 -20.52 1.49
CA LEU A 181 -2.17 -19.11 1.23
C LEU A 181 -3.17 -18.14 1.87
N SER A 182 -4.24 -18.61 2.49
CA SER A 182 -5.13 -17.79 3.31
C SER A 182 -4.51 -17.51 4.68
N TYR A 183 -4.71 -16.30 5.20
CA TYR A 183 -4.12 -15.93 6.51
C TYR A 183 -4.58 -16.88 7.62
N THR A 184 -5.88 -17.14 7.70
CA THR A 184 -6.46 -18.04 8.71
C THR A 184 -6.03 -19.48 8.53
N GLY A 185 -5.90 -19.96 7.29
CA GLY A 185 -5.42 -21.31 7.00
C GLY A 185 -3.96 -21.50 7.41
N ILE A 186 -3.10 -20.50 7.13
CA ILE A 186 -1.70 -20.48 7.59
C ILE A 186 -1.67 -20.53 9.12
N GLY A 187 -2.43 -19.66 9.81
CA GLY A 187 -2.49 -19.63 11.28
C GLY A 187 -2.93 -20.96 11.88
N ALA A 188 -3.98 -21.58 11.32
CA ALA A 188 -4.46 -22.88 11.78
C ALA A 188 -3.41 -24.00 11.61
N LYS A 189 -2.65 -23.98 10.52
CA LYS A 189 -1.56 -24.94 10.29
C LYS A 189 -0.37 -24.69 11.20
N LEU A 190 -0.02 -23.42 11.42
CA LEU A 190 1.06 -23.07 12.34
C LEU A 190 0.75 -23.49 13.78
N SER A 191 -0.50 -23.36 14.23
CA SER A 191 -0.93 -23.74 15.57
C SER A 191 -1.06 -25.27 15.75
N SER A 192 -1.22 -26.03 14.67
CA SER A 192 -1.24 -27.49 14.71
C SER A 192 0.19 -28.03 14.78
N ALA A 193 0.47 -29.02 15.64
CA ALA A 193 1.79 -29.65 15.81
C ALA A 193 2.33 -30.39 14.54
N GLY A 194 1.77 -30.15 13.38
CA GLY A 194 2.00 -30.90 12.13
C GLY A 194 2.93 -30.30 11.10
N ILE A 195 3.65 -29.22 11.42
CA ILE A 195 4.59 -28.63 10.44
C ILE A 195 5.84 -29.51 10.32
N LYS A 196 5.97 -30.15 9.15
CA LYS A 196 7.12 -31.03 8.86
C LYS A 196 8.47 -30.30 8.82
N ASN A 197 8.48 -29.04 8.37
CA ASN A 197 9.70 -28.23 8.18
C ASN A 197 9.52 -26.81 8.72
N PRO A 198 9.74 -26.54 9.99
CA PRO A 198 9.59 -25.21 10.58
C PRO A 198 10.59 -24.19 10.00
N LEU A 199 11.74 -24.63 9.48
CA LEU A 199 12.71 -23.74 8.81
C LEU A 199 12.15 -23.06 7.56
N LEU A 200 11.28 -23.72 6.80
CA LEU A 200 10.62 -23.10 5.64
C LEU A 200 9.70 -21.95 6.06
N VAL A 201 9.01 -22.09 7.18
CA VAL A 201 8.15 -21.02 7.73
C VAL A 201 9.01 -19.85 8.20
N VAL A 202 10.10 -20.11 8.92
CA VAL A 202 11.02 -19.06 9.37
C VAL A 202 11.62 -18.33 8.18
N ALA A 203 12.13 -19.04 7.18
CA ALA A 203 12.70 -18.43 5.99
C ALA A 203 11.63 -17.64 5.20
N GLY A 204 10.44 -18.21 4.99
CA GLY A 204 9.35 -17.56 4.28
C GLY A 204 8.85 -16.30 4.99
N THR A 205 8.64 -16.35 6.29
CA THR A 205 8.23 -15.17 7.07
C THR A 205 9.31 -14.12 7.15
N SER A 206 10.59 -14.48 7.20
CA SER A 206 11.72 -13.52 7.16
C SER A 206 11.77 -12.77 5.82
N MET A 207 11.58 -13.47 4.70
CA MET A 207 11.52 -12.85 3.37
C MET A 207 10.30 -11.93 3.22
N LEU A 208 9.16 -12.34 3.74
CA LEU A 208 7.95 -11.53 3.79
C LEU A 208 8.19 -10.25 4.61
N LEU A 209 8.78 -10.36 5.80
CA LEU A 209 9.11 -9.22 6.64
C LEU A 209 10.11 -8.27 5.96
N ALA A 210 11.12 -8.80 5.25
CA ALA A 210 12.06 -7.97 4.51
C ALA A 210 11.36 -7.19 3.38
N SER A 211 10.46 -7.82 2.63
CA SER A 211 9.69 -7.17 1.58
C SER A 211 8.74 -6.10 2.13
N ILE A 212 7.96 -6.42 3.16
CA ILE A 212 7.06 -5.45 3.80
C ILE A 212 7.87 -4.35 4.48
N GLY A 213 9.00 -4.69 5.11
CA GLY A 213 9.94 -3.73 5.69
C GLY A 213 10.48 -2.73 4.68
N PHE A 214 10.77 -3.17 3.45
CA PHE A 214 11.11 -2.29 2.34
C PHE A 214 9.94 -1.32 2.04
N LYS A 215 8.72 -1.81 1.90
CA LYS A 215 7.54 -0.97 1.60
C LYS A 215 7.22 0.02 2.72
N LEU A 216 7.40 -0.36 3.97
CA LEU A 216 7.26 0.52 5.13
C LEU A 216 8.46 1.43 5.35
N SER A 217 9.56 1.21 4.62
CA SER A 217 10.83 1.92 4.80
C SER A 217 11.49 1.64 6.16
N LEU A 218 11.34 0.44 6.70
CA LEU A 218 11.99 0.07 7.96
C LEU A 218 13.51 -0.07 7.75
N ALA A 219 14.31 0.32 8.73
CA ALA A 219 15.73 0.08 8.69
C ALA A 219 16.01 -1.45 8.86
N PRO A 220 16.88 -2.04 8.00
CA PRO A 220 17.83 -1.43 7.06
C PRO A 220 17.29 -1.14 5.64
N PHE A 221 16.05 -1.44 5.31
CA PHE A 221 15.47 -1.38 3.97
C PHE A 221 15.02 0.04 3.54
N HIS A 222 15.40 1.08 4.27
CA HIS A 222 14.89 2.46 4.15
C HIS A 222 15.60 3.34 3.11
N MET A 223 16.70 2.90 2.52
CA MET A 223 17.63 3.75 1.74
C MET A 223 16.98 4.48 0.55
N TRP A 224 15.92 3.94 -0.01
CA TRP A 224 15.21 4.53 -1.14
C TRP A 224 14.36 5.77 -0.75
N THR A 225 13.87 5.83 0.48
CA THR A 225 12.83 6.76 0.91
C THR A 225 13.26 8.23 0.86
N PRO A 226 14.46 8.63 1.34
CA PRO A 226 14.87 10.02 1.28
C PRO A 226 15.02 10.56 -0.16
N ASP A 227 15.53 9.75 -1.08
CA ASP A 227 15.73 10.14 -2.47
C ASP A 227 14.41 10.27 -3.21
N VAL A 228 13.50 9.30 -3.01
CA VAL A 228 12.16 9.32 -3.60
C VAL A 228 11.32 10.48 -3.07
N TYR A 229 11.34 10.74 -1.74
CA TYR A 229 10.57 11.86 -1.19
C TYR A 229 11.08 13.21 -1.68
N GLN A 230 12.39 13.34 -1.86
CA GLN A 230 12.99 14.56 -2.38
C GLN A 230 12.64 14.80 -3.85
N GLY A 231 12.72 13.76 -4.68
CA GLY A 231 12.47 13.85 -6.12
C GLY A 231 10.99 13.95 -6.49
N ALA A 232 10.11 13.25 -5.79
CA ALA A 232 8.68 13.19 -6.13
C ALA A 232 7.97 14.56 -5.98
N PRO A 233 6.91 14.82 -6.77
CA PRO A 233 6.00 15.93 -6.54
C PRO A 233 5.43 15.91 -5.12
N THR A 234 5.20 17.08 -4.52
CA THR A 234 4.74 17.16 -3.13
C THR A 234 3.44 16.40 -2.85
N PRO A 235 2.40 16.44 -3.71
CA PRO A 235 1.19 15.64 -3.51
C PRO A 235 1.48 14.13 -3.54
N VAL A 236 2.37 13.69 -4.43
CA VAL A 236 2.76 12.28 -4.55
C VAL A 236 3.55 11.83 -3.30
N THR A 237 4.46 12.67 -2.82
CA THR A 237 5.20 12.42 -1.56
C THR A 237 4.24 12.29 -0.38
N ASN A 238 3.22 13.16 -0.30
CA ASN A 238 2.19 13.09 0.75
C ASN A 238 1.42 11.77 0.69
N PHE A 239 0.95 11.35 -0.49
CA PHE A 239 0.26 10.08 -0.68
C PHE A 239 1.14 8.89 -0.30
N LEU A 240 2.40 8.89 -0.74
CA LEU A 240 3.37 7.84 -0.43
C LEU A 240 3.65 7.74 1.08
N ALA A 241 3.78 8.89 1.76
CA ALA A 241 4.09 8.96 3.18
C ALA A 241 2.93 8.52 4.08
N THR A 242 1.69 8.76 3.67
CA THR A 242 0.49 8.53 4.49
C THR A 242 -0.31 7.32 4.02
N VAL A 243 -0.88 7.39 2.82
CA VAL A 243 -1.80 6.38 2.29
C VAL A 243 -1.08 5.06 2.03
N SER A 244 0.05 5.09 1.33
CA SER A 244 0.78 3.88 0.96
C SER A 244 1.33 3.14 2.18
N LYS A 245 2.00 3.85 3.08
CA LYS A 245 2.54 3.25 4.31
C LYS A 245 1.45 2.81 5.27
N GLY A 246 0.41 3.63 5.44
CA GLY A 246 -0.74 3.29 6.27
C GLY A 246 -1.43 2.00 5.81
N ALA A 247 -1.68 1.86 4.51
CA ALA A 247 -2.28 0.64 3.96
C ALA A 247 -1.40 -0.59 4.18
N MET A 248 -0.07 -0.45 3.99
CA MET A 248 0.86 -1.55 4.20
C MET A 248 0.97 -1.95 5.68
N LEU A 249 0.94 -0.98 6.60
CA LEU A 249 0.95 -1.26 8.04
C LEU A 249 -0.31 -2.04 8.47
N VAL A 250 -1.48 -1.64 7.95
CA VAL A 250 -2.72 -2.37 8.22
C VAL A 250 -2.67 -3.79 7.63
N ALA A 251 -2.13 -3.95 6.42
CA ALA A 251 -1.97 -5.26 5.80
C ALA A 251 -1.04 -6.17 6.62
N LEU A 252 0.09 -5.65 7.12
CA LEU A 252 0.99 -6.38 8.03
C LEU A 252 0.28 -6.75 9.34
N SER A 253 -0.46 -5.81 9.94
CA SER A 253 -1.20 -6.06 11.18
C SER A 253 -2.24 -7.17 11.00
N ARG A 254 -2.99 -7.15 9.90
CA ARG A 254 -3.96 -8.20 9.57
C ARG A 254 -3.29 -9.55 9.34
N PHE A 255 -2.22 -9.58 8.55
CA PHE A 255 -1.47 -10.83 8.36
C PHE A 255 -0.94 -11.39 9.68
N THR A 256 -0.47 -10.52 10.59
CA THR A 256 0.02 -10.92 11.92
C THR A 256 -1.10 -11.47 12.81
N ILE A 257 -2.27 -10.84 12.79
CA ILE A 257 -3.41 -11.23 13.66
C ILE A 257 -4.13 -12.44 13.08
N ASP A 258 -4.58 -12.36 11.82
CA ASP A 258 -5.38 -13.41 11.18
C ASP A 258 -4.54 -14.68 10.91
N GLY A 259 -3.23 -14.51 10.65
CA GLY A 259 -2.25 -15.59 10.54
C GLY A 259 -1.72 -16.11 11.88
N GLN A 260 -2.22 -15.59 13.01
CA GLN A 260 -1.81 -15.96 14.39
C GLN A 260 -0.30 -15.84 14.66
N LEU A 261 0.43 -15.05 13.86
CA LEU A 261 1.88 -14.87 13.99
C LEU A 261 2.27 -14.13 15.28
N HIS A 262 1.35 -13.36 15.86
CA HIS A 262 1.53 -12.70 17.17
C HIS A 262 1.79 -13.68 18.32
N GLN A 263 1.43 -14.96 18.16
CA GLN A 263 1.67 -16.00 19.16
C GLN A 263 3.12 -16.54 19.11
N TYR A 264 3.89 -16.17 18.07
CA TYR A 264 5.26 -16.62 17.91
C TYR A 264 6.25 -15.57 18.44
N PRO A 265 6.92 -15.82 19.60
CA PRO A 265 7.83 -14.85 20.22
C PRO A 265 8.96 -14.41 19.29
N THR A 266 9.48 -15.31 18.46
CA THR A 266 10.55 -15.00 17.50
C THR A 266 10.11 -14.01 16.45
N PHE A 267 8.89 -14.16 15.90
CA PHE A 267 8.34 -13.21 14.93
C PHE A 267 8.14 -11.83 15.55
N MET A 268 7.55 -11.77 16.74
CA MET A 268 7.35 -10.52 17.47
C MET A 268 8.67 -9.85 17.87
N LEU A 269 9.68 -10.66 18.24
CA LEU A 269 11.03 -10.14 18.51
C LEU A 269 11.64 -9.52 17.26
N CYS A 270 11.55 -10.15 16.08
CA CYS A 270 12.04 -9.60 14.84
C CYS A 270 11.37 -8.25 14.51
N LEU A 271 10.03 -8.15 14.64
CA LEU A 271 9.32 -6.89 14.45
C LEU A 271 9.77 -5.82 15.44
N SER A 272 9.93 -6.17 16.71
CA SER A 272 10.38 -5.24 17.76
C SER A 272 11.81 -4.72 17.47
N VAL A 273 12.71 -5.59 17.05
CA VAL A 273 14.10 -5.21 16.69
C VAL A 273 14.11 -4.27 15.48
N LEU A 274 13.33 -4.59 14.43
CA LEU A 274 13.19 -3.71 13.25
C LEU A 274 12.62 -2.34 13.63
N ALA A 275 11.61 -2.30 14.51
CA ALA A 275 11.03 -1.06 15.00
C ALA A 275 12.05 -0.21 15.78
N ILE A 276 12.77 -0.81 16.74
CA ILE A 276 13.80 -0.11 17.54
C ILE A 276 14.89 0.45 16.62
N ILE A 277 15.43 -0.35 15.69
CA ILE A 277 16.46 0.10 14.76
C ILE A 277 15.93 1.23 13.89
N SER A 278 14.69 1.15 13.40
CA SER A 278 14.07 2.18 12.57
C SER A 278 13.89 3.50 13.34
N MET A 279 13.45 3.44 14.59
CA MET A 279 13.34 4.61 15.47
C MET A 279 14.71 5.28 15.68
N LEU A 280 15.74 4.52 15.97
CA LEU A 280 17.08 5.06 16.24
C LEU A 280 17.71 5.65 14.97
N VAL A 281 17.72 4.89 13.87
CA VAL A 281 18.31 5.30 12.59
C VAL A 281 17.55 6.48 12.00
N GLY A 282 16.21 6.43 11.99
CA GLY A 282 15.37 7.48 11.46
C GLY A 282 15.58 8.81 12.19
N ASN A 283 15.53 8.81 13.51
CA ASN A 283 15.75 10.01 14.32
C ASN A 283 17.18 10.56 14.17
N TRP A 284 18.19 9.69 14.22
CA TRP A 284 19.57 10.13 14.09
C TRP A 284 19.88 10.76 12.73
N LEU A 285 19.41 10.14 11.66
CA LEU A 285 19.60 10.67 10.31
C LEU A 285 18.73 11.91 10.02
N ALA A 286 17.56 12.03 10.64
CA ALA A 286 16.72 13.22 10.53
C ALA A 286 17.43 14.49 11.05
N LEU A 287 18.15 14.38 12.17
CA LEU A 287 18.90 15.50 12.77
C LEU A 287 20.00 16.08 11.85
N ARG A 288 20.46 15.32 10.87
CA ARG A 288 21.50 15.74 9.92
C ARG A 288 20.94 16.35 8.63
N GLN A 289 19.61 16.37 8.45
CA GLN A 289 19.01 16.85 7.22
C GLN A 289 18.75 18.35 7.24
N GLN A 290 19.08 19.02 6.14
CA GLN A 290 18.77 20.43 5.90
C GLN A 290 17.56 20.63 5.00
N GLN A 291 17.19 19.60 4.22
CA GLN A 291 16.06 19.64 3.30
C GLN A 291 14.81 19.07 3.97
N ILE A 292 13.70 19.82 3.92
CA ILE A 292 12.45 19.48 4.61
C ILE A 292 11.91 18.12 4.13
N LYS A 293 11.90 17.85 2.82
CA LYS A 293 11.39 16.57 2.30
C LYS A 293 12.22 15.38 2.78
N ARG A 294 13.55 15.50 2.87
CA ARG A 294 14.41 14.44 3.41
C ARG A 294 14.23 14.29 4.93
N LEU A 295 14.06 15.39 5.65
CA LEU A 295 13.75 15.36 7.08
C LEU A 295 12.44 14.61 7.34
N LEU A 296 11.38 14.92 6.58
CA LEU A 296 10.10 14.21 6.65
C LEU A 296 10.22 12.72 6.27
N ALA A 297 11.10 12.39 5.32
CA ALA A 297 11.37 11.00 4.96
C ALA A 297 11.97 10.21 6.13
N TYR A 298 12.99 10.75 6.80
CA TYR A 298 13.57 10.12 7.99
C TYR A 298 12.63 10.11 9.20
N SER A 299 11.83 11.16 9.37
CA SER A 299 10.75 11.17 10.36
C SER A 299 9.75 10.04 10.10
N SER A 300 9.37 9.84 8.84
CA SER A 300 8.50 8.73 8.44
C SER A 300 9.12 7.34 8.69
N ILE A 301 10.44 7.18 8.56
CA ILE A 301 11.16 5.94 8.91
C ILE A 301 11.12 5.68 10.41
N ALA A 302 11.19 6.73 11.22
CA ALA A 302 11.18 6.61 12.67
C ALA A 302 9.79 6.29 13.25
N HIS A 303 8.70 6.65 12.55
CA HIS A 303 7.33 6.51 13.07
C HIS A 303 6.62 5.23 12.62
N PHE A 304 7.04 4.60 11.52
CA PHE A 304 6.48 3.34 11.02
C PHE A 304 7.35 2.15 11.42
#